data_bcca547033d55fde7e497da491c469cc
#
_entry.id   bcca547033d55fde7e497da491c469cc
#
_cell.length_a   1.000
_cell.length_b   1.000
_cell.length_c   1.000
_cell.angle_alpha   90.00
_cell.angle_beta   90.00
_cell.angle_gamma   90.00
#
_symmetry.space_group_name_H-M   'P 1'
#
loop_
_entity.id
_entity.type
_entity.pdbx_description
1 polymer ?
#
loop_
_entity_poly.entity_id
_entity_poly.type
_entity_poly.pdbx_seq_one_letter_code
_entity_poly.pdbx_strand_id
1 'polypeptide(L)'
;MQPSILYSLLAFALPAVVSAASDDSKGKKENHVPCTIRSPTSGAFFDLNPLHVILPDDPKKASKDARNESWSARGYDYGANFTINFCGPVVENLTNVQGVDEARWQNVSAFYELDGKTFSIG
;
A
#
# COMPACT_ATOMS: atom_id res chain seq x y z
N MET A 1 2.65 -66.61 -22.78
CA MET A 1 2.68 -66.08 -22.50
C MET A 1 2.61 -64.93 -22.39
N GLN A 2 2.46 -64.17 -22.26
CA GLN A 2 2.39 -63.25 -22.09
C GLN A 2 1.95 -62.27 -21.84
N PRO A 3 1.66 -61.99 -21.87
CA PRO A 3 1.26 -61.16 -21.64
C PRO A 3 1.35 -60.08 -21.34
N SER A 4 1.34 -59.65 -21.08
CA SER A 4 1.59 -58.69 -20.76
C SER A 4 1.38 -57.63 -20.92
N ILE A 5 1.33 -57.20 -21.19
CA ILE A 5 1.24 -56.38 -21.50
C ILE A 5 0.65 -55.42 -21.17
N LEU A 6 0.24 -55.26 -20.93
CA LEU A 6 -0.21 -54.49 -20.61
C LEU A 6 -0.20 -53.46 -20.18
N TYR A 7 -0.06 -53.20 -19.89
CA TYR A 7 0.14 -52.43 -19.34
C TYR A 7 0.14 -51.26 -19.41
N SER A 8 0.44 -50.97 -19.51
CA SER A 8 0.68 -49.99 -19.71
C SER A 8 0.01 -49.02 -19.65
N LEU A 9 -0.42 -48.85 -19.82
CA LEU A 9 -0.87 -48.06 -19.92
C LEU A 9 -1.24 -47.17 -19.34
N LEU A 10 -1.31 -47.08 -18.91
CA LEU A 10 -1.61 -46.40 -18.37
C LEU A 10 -1.45 -45.36 -18.08
N ALA A 11 -1.06 -45.22 -17.88
CA ALA A 11 -0.74 -44.32 -17.41
C ALA A 11 -1.00 -43.13 -17.72
N PHE A 12 -0.94 -42.86 -18.16
CA PHE A 12 -0.96 -41.85 -18.50
C PHE A 12 -1.67 -40.95 -18.31
N ALA A 13 -1.87 -40.92 -18.27
CA ALA A 13 -2.61 -40.19 -18.41
C ALA A 13 -2.80 -39.08 -17.67
N LEU A 14 -2.84 -39.17 -16.98
CA LEU A 14 -3.05 -38.44 -16.19
C LEU A 14 -2.84 -37.15 -16.14
N PRO A 15 -2.04 -36.99 -16.33
CA PRO A 15 -1.62 -35.84 -16.03
C PRO A 15 -2.10 -34.68 -16.57
N ALA A 16 -2.27 -34.82 -17.51
CA ALA A 16 -2.55 -33.78 -18.21
C ALA A 16 -3.34 -32.74 -17.64
N VAL A 17 -3.99 -33.12 -16.89
CA VAL A 17 -4.81 -32.37 -16.42
C VAL A 17 -4.51 -31.17 -15.79
N VAL A 18 -3.64 -31.26 -15.17
CA VAL A 18 -3.35 -30.33 -14.36
C VAL A 18 -3.11 -29.04 -14.83
N SER A 19 -2.55 -29.03 -15.83
CA SER A 19 -2.03 -27.84 -16.27
C SER A 19 -3.03 -26.80 -16.61
N ALA A 20 -4.11 -27.19 -16.87
CA ALA A 20 -5.07 -26.27 -17.32
C ALA A 20 -5.42 -25.21 -16.32
N ALA A 21 -5.33 -25.57 -15.13
CA ALA A 21 -5.81 -24.68 -14.16
C ALA A 21 -4.98 -23.46 -13.97
N SER A 22 -3.77 -23.56 -14.29
CA SER A 22 -2.88 -22.48 -13.96
C SER A 22 -2.93 -21.34 -14.93
N ASP A 23 -3.45 -21.56 -16.06
CA ASP A 23 -3.37 -20.55 -17.07
C ASP A 23 -4.39 -19.44 -16.90
N ASP A 24 -5.37 -19.74 -16.15
CA ASP A 24 -6.43 -18.77 -15.97
C ASP A 24 -6.01 -17.61 -15.11
N SER A 25 -4.92 -17.77 -14.44
CA SER A 25 -4.38 -16.68 -13.65
C SER A 25 -3.73 -15.60 -14.50
N LYS A 26 -3.67 -15.76 -15.77
CA LYS A 26 -3.34 -14.67 -16.67
C LYS A 26 -4.51 -13.74 -16.90
N GLY A 27 -5.42 -13.75 -15.96
CA GLY A 27 -6.42 -12.73 -15.93
C GLY A 27 -5.76 -11.38 -15.99
N LYS A 28 -6.34 -10.50 -16.73
CA LYS A 28 -5.94 -9.14 -16.93
C LYS A 28 -5.24 -8.63 -15.71
N LYS A 29 -4.00 -8.23 -15.87
CA LYS A 29 -3.38 -7.39 -14.88
C LYS A 29 -4.24 -6.15 -14.83
N GLU A 30 -5.10 -6.11 -13.85
CA GLU A 30 -5.75 -4.85 -13.55
C GLU A 30 -4.61 -3.87 -13.33
N ASN A 31 -4.58 -2.85 -14.13
CA ASN A 31 -3.65 -1.76 -13.91
C ASN A 31 -4.05 -1.14 -12.58
N HIS A 32 -3.44 -1.64 -11.54
CA HIS A 32 -3.70 -1.13 -10.20
C HIS A 32 -3.16 0.29 -10.12
N VAL A 33 -4.06 1.22 -10.02
CA VAL A 33 -3.69 2.61 -9.80
C VAL A 33 -3.21 2.75 -8.36
N PRO A 34 -2.01 3.28 -8.14
CA PRO A 34 -1.50 3.44 -6.78
C PRO A 34 -2.45 4.25 -5.90
N CYS A 35 -2.45 3.91 -4.63
CA CYS A 35 -3.25 4.58 -3.61
C CYS A 35 -4.77 4.50 -3.84
N THR A 36 -5.21 3.41 -4.45
CA THR A 36 -6.62 3.10 -4.62
C THR A 36 -6.89 1.70 -4.10
N ILE A 37 -8.11 1.45 -3.71
CA ILE A 37 -8.54 0.14 -3.25
C ILE A 37 -10.00 -0.09 -3.58
N ARG A 38 -10.29 -1.33 -3.93
CA ARG A 38 -11.66 -1.78 -4.10
C ARG A 38 -12.01 -2.71 -2.95
N SER A 39 -13.09 -2.41 -2.27
CA SER A 39 -13.56 -3.26 -1.17
C SER A 39 -13.94 -4.64 -1.69
N PRO A 40 -13.37 -5.71 -1.15
CA PRO A 40 -13.73 -7.06 -1.57
C PRO A 40 -15.14 -7.45 -1.13
N THR A 41 -15.70 -6.73 -0.18
CA THR A 41 -17.01 -7.05 0.37
C THR A 41 -18.12 -6.32 -0.38
N SER A 42 -17.96 -5.03 -0.60
CA SER A 42 -19.00 -4.20 -1.20
C SER A 42 -18.76 -3.87 -2.67
N GLY A 43 -17.53 -4.07 -3.16
CA GLY A 43 -17.13 -3.65 -4.49
C GLY A 43 -16.91 -2.14 -4.62
N ALA A 44 -17.05 -1.39 -3.53
CA ALA A 44 -16.86 0.05 -3.56
C ALA A 44 -15.40 0.40 -3.86
N PHE A 45 -15.21 1.41 -4.67
CA PHE A 45 -13.90 1.87 -5.07
C PHE A 45 -13.53 3.14 -4.32
N PHE A 46 -12.34 3.15 -3.74
CA PHE A 46 -11.82 4.29 -3.00
C PHE A 46 -10.54 4.77 -3.63
N ASP A 47 -10.49 6.03 -3.98
CA ASP A 47 -9.30 6.69 -4.46
C ASP A 47 -8.87 7.73 -3.42
N LEU A 48 -7.69 7.49 -2.84
CA LEU A 48 -7.14 8.38 -1.81
C LEU A 48 -6.19 9.44 -2.39
N ASN A 49 -5.93 9.40 -3.69
CA ASN A 49 -5.02 10.35 -4.32
C ASN A 49 -5.41 11.82 -4.09
N PRO A 50 -6.69 12.18 -4.08
CA PRO A 50 -7.07 13.56 -3.81
C PRO A 50 -6.69 14.05 -2.40
N LEU A 51 -6.41 13.14 -1.48
CA LEU A 51 -6.01 13.46 -0.11
C LEU A 51 -4.49 13.59 0.03
N HIS A 52 -3.74 13.26 -0.99
CA HIS A 52 -2.29 13.32 -0.98
C HIS A 52 -1.82 14.77 -1.00
N VAL A 53 -1.17 15.20 0.05
CA VAL A 53 -0.61 16.54 0.13
C VAL A 53 0.78 16.53 -0.48
N ILE A 54 0.99 17.31 -1.52
CA ILE A 54 2.26 17.47 -2.20
C ILE A 54 2.61 18.93 -2.19
N LEU A 55 3.79 19.26 -1.67
CA LEU A 55 4.27 20.63 -1.71
C LEU A 55 4.80 20.94 -3.12
N PRO A 56 4.46 22.09 -3.68
CA PRO A 56 5.00 22.50 -4.96
C PRO A 56 6.47 22.84 -4.83
N ASP A 57 7.24 22.55 -5.87
CA ASP A 57 8.67 22.87 -5.90
C ASP A 57 8.89 24.39 -5.84
N ASP A 58 7.98 25.15 -6.38
CA ASP A 58 8.02 26.60 -6.34
C ASP A 58 6.82 27.14 -5.57
N PRO A 59 7.04 27.71 -4.38
CA PRO A 59 5.93 28.24 -3.56
C PRO A 59 5.07 29.26 -4.29
N LYS A 60 5.59 29.92 -5.32
CA LYS A 60 4.84 30.92 -6.07
C LYS A 60 3.82 30.29 -7.01
N LYS A 61 3.98 29.02 -7.30
CA LYS A 61 3.07 28.27 -8.18
C LYS A 61 1.99 27.55 -7.40
N ALA A 62 2.02 27.68 -6.09
CA ALA A 62 1.01 27.04 -5.25
C ALA A 62 -0.35 27.69 -5.53
N SER A 63 -1.36 26.85 -5.71
CA SER A 63 -2.73 27.34 -5.74
C SER A 63 -3.08 27.92 -4.37
N LYS A 64 -3.91 28.95 -4.34
CA LYS A 64 -4.33 29.57 -3.09
C LYS A 64 -5.05 28.59 -2.17
N ASP A 65 -5.65 27.59 -2.76
CA ASP A 65 -6.41 26.59 -2.02
C ASP A 65 -5.60 25.31 -1.77
N ALA A 66 -4.33 25.27 -2.17
CA ALA A 66 -3.49 24.12 -1.99
C ALA A 66 -3.12 23.96 -0.53
N ARG A 67 -3.28 22.74 -0.05
CA ARG A 67 -2.90 22.39 1.33
C ARG A 67 -1.38 22.28 1.40
N ASN A 68 -0.81 22.89 2.42
CA ASN A 68 0.64 22.87 2.64
C ASN A 68 1.05 22.13 3.90
N GLU A 69 0.13 21.45 4.53
CA GLU A 69 0.35 20.69 5.74
C GLU A 69 -0.29 19.31 5.58
N SER A 70 0.30 18.29 6.20
CA SER A 70 -0.31 16.98 6.29
C SER A 70 -1.60 17.05 7.13
N TRP A 71 -2.36 15.97 7.10
CA TRP A 71 -3.62 15.92 7.83
C TRP A 71 -3.36 15.61 9.29
N SER A 72 -4.06 16.27 10.19
CA SER A 72 -3.91 16.03 11.62
C SER A 72 -5.23 15.66 12.24
N ALA A 73 -5.15 14.80 13.25
CA ALA A 73 -6.31 14.36 14.01
C ALA A 73 -5.90 14.11 15.44
N ARG A 74 -6.80 14.39 16.36
CA ARG A 74 -6.59 14.10 17.77
C ARG A 74 -7.06 12.66 18.04
N GLY A 75 -6.22 11.87 18.70
CA GLY A 75 -6.59 10.54 19.12
C GLY A 75 -7.69 10.55 20.17
N TYR A 76 -8.67 9.67 20.01
CA TYR A 76 -9.84 9.64 20.92
C TYR A 76 -9.43 9.18 22.31
N ASP A 77 -8.73 8.07 22.38
CA ASP A 77 -8.28 7.47 23.67
C ASP A 77 -6.82 7.76 23.98
N TYR A 78 -6.12 8.47 23.12
CA TYR A 78 -4.72 8.78 23.30
C TYR A 78 -4.56 10.29 23.35
N GLY A 79 -3.81 10.77 24.32
CA GLY A 79 -3.58 12.19 24.50
C GLY A 79 -2.65 12.83 23.47
N ALA A 80 -2.43 12.17 22.35
CA ALA A 80 -1.52 12.62 21.32
C ALA A 80 -2.26 13.11 20.08
N ASN A 81 -1.63 14.02 19.36
CA ASN A 81 -2.08 14.44 18.04
C ASN A 81 -1.34 13.61 17.00
N PHE A 82 -2.08 13.08 16.05
CA PHE A 82 -1.58 12.28 14.96
C PHE A 82 -1.51 13.09 13.68
N THR A 83 -0.46 12.93 12.93
CA THR A 83 -0.27 13.56 11.62
C THR A 83 -0.08 12.48 10.57
N ILE A 84 -0.78 12.60 9.47
CA ILE A 84 -0.73 11.60 8.41
C ILE A 84 -0.79 12.28 7.05
N ASN A 85 -0.07 11.73 6.08
CA ASN A 85 -0.30 12.03 4.68
C ASN A 85 -0.74 10.75 3.97
N PHE A 86 -1.65 10.88 3.04
CA PHE A 86 -2.12 9.76 2.23
C PHE A 86 -1.25 9.66 0.99
N CYS A 87 -0.94 8.43 0.57
CA CYS A 87 -0.23 8.13 -0.66
C CYS A 87 1.25 8.53 -0.70
N GLY A 88 1.79 9.06 0.34
CA GLY A 88 3.18 9.46 0.42
C GLY A 88 3.59 9.93 1.80
N PRO A 89 4.83 10.35 1.95
CA PRO A 89 5.33 10.79 3.25
C PRO A 89 4.68 12.11 3.67
N VAL A 90 4.73 12.38 4.96
CA VAL A 90 4.27 13.66 5.50
C VAL A 90 5.14 14.78 4.91
N VAL A 91 4.56 15.95 4.77
CA VAL A 91 5.27 17.10 4.19
C VAL A 91 6.13 17.82 5.21
N GLU A 92 5.92 17.55 6.48
CA GLU A 92 6.70 18.13 7.58
C GLU A 92 8.11 17.55 7.59
N ASN A 93 9.07 18.36 7.95
CA ASN A 93 10.46 17.93 8.07
C ASN A 93 10.66 17.31 9.45
N LEU A 94 10.66 15.97 9.49
CA LEU A 94 10.79 15.25 10.74
C LEU A 94 12.24 15.17 11.20
N THR A 95 12.42 15.33 12.49
CA THR A 95 13.70 15.15 13.14
C THR A 95 13.52 14.32 14.41
N ASN A 96 14.54 13.57 14.76
CA ASN A 96 14.56 12.80 16.00
C ASN A 96 13.39 11.82 16.14
N VAL A 97 13.10 11.08 15.08
CA VAL A 97 12.05 10.05 15.08
C VAL A 97 12.57 8.84 15.84
N GLN A 98 11.86 8.44 16.87
CA GLN A 98 12.27 7.35 17.75
C GLN A 98 12.16 6.00 17.03
N GLY A 99 13.23 5.22 17.12
CA GLY A 99 13.24 3.87 16.57
C GLY A 99 13.32 3.78 15.04
N VAL A 100 13.56 4.88 14.36
CA VAL A 100 13.69 4.93 12.90
C VAL A 100 15.04 5.55 12.54
N ASP A 101 15.75 4.94 11.62
CA ASP A 101 17.02 5.47 11.13
C ASP A 101 16.82 6.83 10.45
N GLU A 102 17.76 7.72 10.67
CA GLU A 102 17.70 9.07 10.12
C GLU A 102 17.49 9.09 8.63
N ALA A 103 18.09 8.17 7.90
CA ALA A 103 17.97 8.07 6.46
C ALA A 103 16.51 7.77 6.01
N ARG A 104 15.66 7.35 6.92
CA ARG A 104 14.28 6.97 6.63
C ARG A 104 13.25 7.97 7.15
N TRP A 105 13.67 9.00 7.86
CA TRP A 105 12.73 9.96 8.43
C TRP A 105 11.87 10.64 7.36
N GLN A 106 12.43 10.86 6.19
CA GLN A 106 11.71 11.50 5.11
C GLN A 106 10.69 10.59 4.42
N ASN A 107 10.65 9.32 4.80
CA ASN A 107 9.70 8.36 4.26
C ASN A 107 8.51 8.08 5.19
N VAL A 108 8.48 8.71 6.34
CA VAL A 108 7.42 8.50 7.32
C VAL A 108 6.12 9.10 6.80
N SER A 109 5.09 8.30 6.74
CA SER A 109 3.78 8.72 6.23
C SER A 109 2.79 9.08 7.34
N ALA A 110 3.05 8.65 8.56
CA ALA A 110 2.23 8.98 9.71
C ALA A 110 3.07 8.97 10.99
N PHE A 111 2.84 9.94 11.85
CA PHE A 111 3.55 10.05 13.11
C PHE A 111 2.68 10.71 14.20
N TYR A 112 3.12 10.57 15.43
CA TYR A 112 2.56 11.31 16.56
C TYR A 112 3.69 11.83 17.43
N GLU A 113 3.37 12.84 18.22
CA GLU A 113 4.33 13.42 19.16
C GLU A 113 3.82 13.22 20.58
N LEU A 114 4.70 12.83 21.45
CA LEU A 114 4.41 12.63 22.86
C LEU A 114 5.65 12.99 23.67
N ASP A 115 5.48 13.84 24.66
CA ASP A 115 6.55 14.29 25.56
C ASP A 115 7.78 14.81 24.80
N GLY A 116 7.55 15.53 23.73
CA GLY A 116 8.61 16.13 22.93
C GLY A 116 9.36 15.15 22.03
N LYS A 117 8.84 13.95 21.88
CA LYS A 117 9.43 12.92 21.00
C LYS A 117 8.48 12.59 19.87
N THR A 118 9.05 12.29 18.71
CA THR A 118 8.32 11.91 17.52
C THR A 118 8.37 10.40 17.32
N PHE A 119 7.22 9.80 17.11
CA PHE A 119 7.08 8.36 16.88
C PHE A 119 6.42 8.10 15.55
N SER A 120 7.02 7.24 14.72
CA SER A 120 6.45 6.84 13.44
C SER A 120 5.36 5.79 13.64
N ILE A 121 4.33 5.89 12.82
CA ILE A 121 3.26 4.88 12.74
C ILE A 121 3.32 4.20 11.37
N GLY A 122 3.95 4.79 10.38
CA GLY A 122 4.03 4.24 9.03
C GLY A 122 4.99 4.99 8.12
#